data_87edda99fa6c106edf80e0046c5522e1
#
_entry.id   87edda99fa6c106edf80e0046c5522e1
#
_cell.length_a   1.000
_cell.length_b   1.000
_cell.length_c   1.000
_cell.angle_alpha   90.00
_cell.angle_beta   90.00
_cell.angle_gamma   90.00
#
_symmetry.space_group_name_H-M   'P 1'
#
loop_
_entity.id
_entity.type
_entity.pdbx_description
1 polymer ?
#
loop_
_entity_poly.entity_id
_entity_poly.type
_entity_poly.pdbx_seq_one_letter_code
_entity_poly.pdbx_strand_id
1 'polypeptide(L)'
;MDRTLREDADAIIASSLKAVLPDEAVRRALAQFRPGRGRVLLVAAGKAAWQMTHAAVEALSRVDGGVVVTKYGHVKGEIPGVICCEAGHPVPDENGFAATEKALELVHGLQPEDTVLLNLSEVSGKIETIEAKNTRTANDFGKITK
;
A
#
# COMPACT_ATOMS: atom_id res chain seq x y z
N MET A 1 -40.62 12.67 -0.81
CA MET A 1 -39.39 12.63 -1.62
C MET A 1 -39.65 11.60 -2.70
N ASP A 2 -39.53 12.02 -3.95
CA ASP A 2 -39.78 11.14 -5.09
C ASP A 2 -38.77 9.98 -5.06
N ARG A 3 -39.24 8.77 -5.33
CA ARG A 3 -38.42 7.54 -5.28
C ARG A 3 -37.25 7.62 -6.27
N THR A 4 -37.46 8.19 -7.43
CA THR A 4 -36.45 8.39 -8.48
C THR A 4 -35.32 9.32 -8.03
N LEU A 5 -35.62 10.43 -7.37
CA LEU A 5 -34.60 11.36 -6.85
C LEU A 5 -33.72 10.70 -5.78
N ARG A 6 -34.28 9.80 -4.98
CA ARG A 6 -33.49 9.07 -4.00
C ARG A 6 -32.59 8.04 -4.65
N GLU A 7 -33.11 7.30 -5.62
CA GLU A 7 -32.34 6.31 -6.38
C GLU A 7 -31.18 6.99 -7.13
N ASP A 8 -31.41 8.14 -7.73
CA ASP A 8 -30.37 8.94 -8.39
C ASP A 8 -29.32 9.42 -7.41
N ALA A 9 -29.74 9.93 -6.24
CA ALA A 9 -28.81 10.37 -5.20
C ALA A 9 -27.96 9.21 -4.68
N ASP A 10 -28.55 8.05 -4.42
CA ASP A 10 -27.84 6.86 -3.96
C ASP A 10 -26.84 6.36 -5.03
N ALA A 11 -27.21 6.41 -6.31
CA ALA A 11 -26.34 6.05 -7.43
C ALA A 11 -25.13 7.01 -7.56
N ILE A 12 -25.38 8.32 -7.40
CA ILE A 12 -24.31 9.34 -7.42
C ILE A 12 -23.35 9.13 -6.25
N ILE A 13 -23.88 8.93 -5.04
CA ILE A 13 -23.07 8.68 -3.85
C ILE A 13 -22.22 7.42 -4.03
N ALA A 14 -22.81 6.31 -4.44
CA ALA A 14 -22.12 5.04 -4.65
C ALA A 14 -21.01 5.17 -5.72
N SER A 15 -21.30 5.85 -6.83
CA SER A 15 -20.34 6.11 -7.90
C SER A 15 -19.18 6.99 -7.42
N SER A 16 -19.49 8.06 -6.68
CA SER A 16 -18.48 8.95 -6.12
C SER A 16 -17.56 8.25 -5.11
N LEU A 17 -18.13 7.45 -4.21
CA LEU A 17 -17.37 6.64 -3.27
C LEU A 17 -16.43 5.66 -4.00
N LYS A 18 -16.95 4.96 -5.01
CA LYS A 18 -16.15 4.03 -5.82
C LYS A 18 -15.01 4.75 -6.54
N ALA A 19 -15.25 5.94 -7.04
CA ALA A 19 -14.25 6.71 -7.79
C ALA A 19 -13.06 7.19 -6.93
N VAL A 20 -13.25 7.34 -5.63
CA VAL A 20 -12.18 7.76 -4.70
C VAL A 20 -11.46 6.61 -4.02
N LEU A 21 -11.90 5.36 -4.21
CA LEU A 21 -11.20 4.21 -3.70
C LEU A 21 -9.84 4.02 -4.39
N PRO A 22 -8.81 3.59 -3.66
CA PRO A 22 -7.45 3.51 -4.20
C PRO A 22 -7.24 2.39 -5.23
N ASP A 23 -8.14 1.42 -5.30
CA ASP A 23 -8.00 0.20 -6.12
C ASP A 23 -7.69 0.51 -7.59
N GLU A 24 -8.52 1.35 -8.21
CA GLU A 24 -8.34 1.71 -9.63
C GLU A 24 -7.08 2.56 -9.86
N ALA A 25 -6.71 3.40 -8.89
CA ALA A 25 -5.48 4.20 -8.97
C ALA A 25 -4.25 3.29 -8.92
N VAL A 26 -4.25 2.31 -8.02
CA VAL A 26 -3.18 1.31 -7.90
C VAL A 26 -3.08 0.46 -9.19
N ARG A 27 -4.21 -0.05 -9.69
CA ARG A 27 -4.22 -0.83 -10.94
C ARG A 27 -3.68 -0.03 -12.12
N ARG A 28 -4.07 1.24 -12.26
CA ARG A 28 -3.56 2.12 -13.32
C ARG A 28 -2.06 2.38 -13.18
N ALA A 29 -1.58 2.64 -11.96
CA ALA A 29 -0.16 2.86 -11.69
C ALA A 29 0.68 1.61 -12.05
N LEU A 30 0.15 0.42 -11.76
CA LEU A 30 0.83 -0.84 -12.02
C LEU A 30 0.66 -1.38 -13.45
N ALA A 31 -0.26 -0.83 -14.26
CA ALA A 31 -0.50 -1.33 -15.62
C ALA A 31 0.75 -1.32 -16.52
N GLN A 32 1.63 -0.35 -16.33
CA GLN A 32 2.89 -0.24 -17.07
C GLN A 32 4.11 -0.68 -16.26
N PHE A 33 3.89 -1.07 -15.01
CA PHE A 33 4.96 -1.52 -14.13
C PHE A 33 5.54 -2.86 -14.64
N ARG A 34 6.87 -2.94 -14.64
CA ARG A 34 7.61 -4.15 -15.00
C ARG A 34 8.64 -4.42 -13.91
N PRO A 35 8.40 -5.40 -13.05
CA PRO A 35 9.34 -5.75 -12.01
C PRO A 35 10.66 -6.25 -12.58
N GLY A 36 11.72 -6.08 -11.82
CA GLY A 36 13.00 -6.68 -12.10
C GLY A 36 12.98 -8.22 -12.09
N ARG A 37 14.13 -8.83 -12.35
CA ARG A 37 14.27 -10.30 -12.32
C ARG A 37 14.33 -10.87 -10.90
N GLY A 38 14.70 -10.05 -9.92
CA GLY A 38 14.79 -10.39 -8.50
C GLY A 38 13.44 -10.49 -7.82
N ARG A 39 13.43 -10.42 -6.49
CA ARG A 39 12.22 -10.44 -5.67
C ARG A 39 11.38 -9.20 -5.91
N VAL A 40 10.07 -9.34 -5.82
CA VAL A 40 9.11 -8.23 -5.77
C VAL A 40 8.55 -8.17 -4.37
N LEU A 41 8.97 -7.16 -3.62
CA LEU A 41 8.59 -6.95 -2.24
C LEU A 41 7.64 -5.75 -2.13
N LEU A 42 6.73 -5.78 -1.18
CA LEU A 42 5.73 -4.75 -1.00
C LEU A 42 5.74 -4.26 0.45
N VAL A 43 5.91 -2.97 0.64
CA VAL A 43 5.78 -2.30 1.94
C VAL A 43 4.70 -1.24 1.82
N ALA A 44 3.71 -1.30 2.70
CA ALA A 44 2.61 -0.34 2.66
C ALA A 44 2.31 0.20 4.05
N ALA A 45 2.07 1.51 4.13
CA ALA A 45 1.72 2.17 5.38
C ALA A 45 0.59 3.19 5.20
N GLY A 46 -0.27 3.31 6.21
CA GLY A 46 -1.36 4.27 6.28
C GLY A 46 -2.76 3.67 6.25
N LYS A 47 -3.79 4.50 6.30
CA LYS A 47 -5.19 4.06 6.46
C LYS A 47 -5.71 3.21 5.30
N ALA A 48 -5.28 3.49 4.07
CA ALA A 48 -5.67 2.73 2.89
C ALA A 48 -4.65 1.65 2.51
N ALA A 49 -3.59 1.44 3.31
CA ALA A 49 -2.49 0.55 2.99
C ALA A 49 -2.96 -0.88 2.70
N TRP A 50 -3.87 -1.42 3.48
CA TRP A 50 -4.43 -2.76 3.24
C TRP A 50 -5.11 -2.85 1.87
N GLN A 51 -5.99 -1.89 1.57
CA GLN A 51 -6.75 -1.88 0.32
C GLN A 51 -5.86 -1.67 -0.91
N MET A 52 -4.86 -0.77 -0.80
CA MET A 52 -3.87 -0.55 -1.85
C MET A 52 -3.03 -1.80 -2.11
N THR A 53 -2.61 -2.49 -1.04
CA THR A 53 -1.85 -3.72 -1.14
C THR A 53 -2.66 -4.85 -1.75
N HIS A 54 -3.91 -5.01 -1.34
CA HIS A 54 -4.81 -6.00 -1.92
C HIS A 54 -4.94 -5.80 -3.43
N ALA A 55 -5.22 -4.57 -3.87
CA ALA A 55 -5.30 -4.23 -5.29
C ALA A 55 -3.95 -4.43 -6.02
N ALA A 56 -2.83 -4.17 -5.36
CA ALA A 56 -1.51 -4.38 -5.96
C ALA A 56 -1.20 -5.87 -6.15
N VAL A 57 -1.50 -6.70 -5.17
CA VAL A 57 -1.29 -8.17 -5.26
C VAL A 57 -2.17 -8.78 -6.35
N GLU A 58 -3.42 -8.29 -6.50
CA GLU A 58 -4.29 -8.72 -7.61
C GLU A 58 -3.78 -8.29 -9.00
N ALA A 59 -3.14 -7.13 -9.08
CA ALA A 59 -2.66 -6.57 -10.35
C ALA A 59 -1.29 -7.10 -10.78
N LEU A 60 -0.47 -7.54 -9.83
CA LEU A 60 0.87 -8.05 -10.08
C LEU A 60 0.84 -9.55 -10.35
N SER A 61 1.67 -10.00 -11.28
CA SER A 61 1.84 -11.42 -11.56
C SER A 61 2.58 -12.18 -10.47
N ARG A 62 3.34 -11.46 -9.63
CA ARG A 62 4.17 -12.01 -8.56
C ARG A 62 4.40 -10.98 -7.46
N VAL A 63 4.25 -11.42 -6.21
CA VAL A 63 4.72 -10.73 -5.01
C VAL A 63 5.40 -11.79 -4.14
N ASP A 64 6.68 -11.58 -3.85
CA ASP A 64 7.51 -12.55 -3.12
C ASP A 64 7.49 -12.33 -1.61
N GLY A 65 6.93 -11.21 -1.16
CA GLY A 65 6.70 -10.90 0.24
C GLY A 65 6.18 -9.48 0.42
N GLY A 66 5.52 -9.23 1.54
CA GLY A 66 5.02 -7.89 1.84
C GLY A 66 4.74 -7.68 3.33
N VAL A 67 4.75 -6.40 3.72
CA VAL A 67 4.32 -5.93 5.03
C VAL A 67 3.39 -4.74 4.85
N VAL A 68 2.23 -4.83 5.49
CA VAL A 68 1.24 -3.75 5.58
C VAL A 68 1.17 -3.28 7.02
N VAL A 69 1.25 -1.97 7.24
CA VAL A 69 1.01 -1.33 8.54
C VAL A 69 -0.16 -0.37 8.38
N THR A 70 -1.26 -0.67 9.03
CA THR A 70 -2.46 0.16 8.94
C THR A 70 -3.04 0.43 10.32
N LYS A 71 -4.02 1.32 10.39
CA LYS A 71 -4.74 1.64 11.62
C LYS A 71 -5.58 0.44 12.09
N TYR A 72 -5.78 0.29 13.41
CA TYR A 72 -6.68 -0.71 13.98
C TYR A 72 -8.06 -0.72 13.31
N GLY A 73 -8.56 -1.94 13.03
CA GLY A 73 -9.85 -2.17 12.37
C GLY A 73 -9.83 -1.92 10.86
N HIS A 74 -8.65 -1.74 10.24
CA HIS A 74 -8.52 -1.51 8.80
C HIS A 74 -8.02 -2.72 8.01
N VAL A 75 -7.55 -3.77 8.65
CA VAL A 75 -7.29 -5.05 8.00
C VAL A 75 -8.62 -5.76 7.76
N LYS A 76 -8.94 -6.05 6.51
CA LYS A 76 -10.23 -6.65 6.10
C LYS A 76 -10.12 -8.14 5.80
N GLY A 77 -8.94 -8.72 5.94
CA GLY A 77 -8.66 -10.11 5.69
C GLY A 77 -7.20 -10.38 5.38
N GLU A 78 -6.87 -11.63 5.14
CA GLU A 78 -5.52 -12.04 4.75
C GLU A 78 -5.24 -11.66 3.30
N ILE A 79 -3.99 -11.26 3.03
CA ILE A 79 -3.47 -11.07 1.68
C ILE A 79 -2.34 -12.09 1.50
N PRO A 80 -2.43 -13.01 0.50
CA PRO A 80 -1.44 -14.04 0.31
C PRO A 80 -0.02 -13.48 0.20
N GLY A 81 0.91 -14.02 1.00
CA GLY A 81 2.31 -13.60 1.01
C GLY A 81 2.60 -12.25 1.69
N VAL A 82 1.61 -11.64 2.34
CA VAL A 82 1.76 -10.33 2.99
C VAL A 82 1.40 -10.41 4.47
N ILE A 83 2.28 -9.88 5.32
CA ILE A 83 2.05 -9.72 6.75
C ILE A 83 1.25 -8.44 6.96
N CYS A 84 0.02 -8.56 7.45
CA CYS A 84 -0.83 -7.43 7.77
C CYS A 84 -0.74 -7.11 9.26
N CYS A 85 -0.32 -5.89 9.59
CA CYS A 85 -0.17 -5.38 10.94
C CYS A 85 -1.12 -4.20 11.16
N GLU A 86 -1.73 -4.14 12.33
CA GLU A 86 -2.50 -3.00 12.80
C GLU A 86 -1.76 -2.29 13.93
N ALA A 87 -1.82 -0.96 13.94
CA ALA A 87 -1.09 -0.13 14.86
C ALA A 87 -1.87 1.14 15.22
N GLY A 88 -1.42 1.82 16.27
CA GLY A 88 -1.98 3.09 16.72
C GLY A 88 -1.83 4.21 15.69
N HIS A 89 -2.90 5.00 15.54
CA HIS A 89 -2.93 6.18 14.68
C HIS A 89 -3.94 7.21 15.25
N PRO A 90 -3.59 8.47 15.44
CA PRO A 90 -2.37 9.16 15.00
C PRO A 90 -1.15 8.98 15.92
N VAL A 91 -1.33 8.42 17.11
CA VAL A 91 -0.23 8.22 18.06
C VAL A 91 0.39 6.83 17.82
N PRO A 92 1.70 6.75 17.51
CA PRO A 92 2.41 5.50 17.39
C PRO A 92 2.40 4.69 18.69
N ASP A 93 2.40 3.37 18.57
CA ASP A 93 2.43 2.43 19.67
C ASP A 93 3.43 1.28 19.41
N GLU A 94 3.57 0.38 20.39
CA GLU A 94 4.47 -0.78 20.30
C GLU A 94 4.19 -1.66 19.09
N ASN A 95 2.92 -1.79 18.67
CA ASN A 95 2.57 -2.55 17.47
C ASN A 95 3.09 -1.87 16.20
N GLY A 96 3.10 -0.54 16.17
CA GLY A 96 3.70 0.24 15.10
C GLY A 96 5.21 0.03 14.99
N PHE A 97 5.90 0.01 16.12
CA PHE A 97 7.34 -0.28 16.15
C PHE A 97 7.64 -1.70 15.69
N ALA A 98 6.95 -2.71 16.23
CA ALA A 98 7.11 -4.10 15.82
C ALA A 98 6.78 -4.34 14.32
N ALA A 99 5.79 -3.65 13.79
CA ALA A 99 5.45 -3.71 12.37
C ALA A 99 6.53 -3.07 11.48
N THR A 100 7.14 -1.98 11.96
CA THR A 100 8.27 -1.34 11.27
C THR A 100 9.50 -2.24 11.24
N GLU A 101 9.80 -2.94 12.33
CA GLU A 101 10.89 -3.93 12.37
C GLU A 101 10.69 -5.01 11.31
N LYS A 102 9.48 -5.57 11.19
CA LYS A 102 9.15 -6.55 10.14
C LYS A 102 9.35 -6.00 8.73
N ALA A 103 8.99 -4.73 8.50
CA ALA A 103 9.22 -4.10 7.20
C ALA A 103 10.72 -3.92 6.92
N LEU A 104 11.52 -3.55 7.91
CA LEU A 104 12.97 -3.43 7.78
C LEU A 104 13.63 -4.80 7.54
N GLU A 105 13.18 -5.84 8.24
CA GLU A 105 13.64 -7.22 8.00
C GLU A 105 13.33 -7.69 6.58
N LEU A 106 12.11 -7.41 6.08
CA LEU A 106 11.70 -7.75 4.72
C LEU A 106 12.63 -7.16 3.66
N VAL A 107 13.05 -5.92 3.84
CA VAL A 107 13.93 -5.22 2.89
C VAL A 107 15.41 -5.37 3.22
N HIS A 108 15.76 -6.18 4.21
CA HIS A 108 17.15 -6.46 4.51
C HIS A 108 17.79 -7.35 3.43
N GLY A 109 19.04 -7.04 3.08
CA GLY A 109 19.81 -7.84 2.11
C GLY A 109 19.24 -7.81 0.69
N LEU A 110 18.65 -6.69 0.27
CA LEU A 110 18.22 -6.49 -1.12
C LEU A 110 19.36 -6.63 -2.12
N GLN A 111 19.05 -7.26 -3.24
CA GLN A 111 19.96 -7.35 -4.38
C GLN A 111 19.59 -6.28 -5.44
N PRO A 112 20.50 -5.92 -6.34
CA PRO A 112 20.22 -4.91 -7.38
C PRO A 112 19.05 -5.24 -8.31
N GLU A 113 18.71 -6.51 -8.42
CA GLU A 113 17.60 -7.03 -9.25
C GLU A 113 16.28 -7.03 -8.51
N ASP A 114 16.28 -6.87 -7.18
CA ASP A 114 15.07 -6.85 -6.35
C ASP A 114 14.31 -5.52 -6.57
N THR A 115 13.01 -5.60 -6.45
CA THR A 115 12.11 -4.46 -6.57
C THR A 115 11.31 -4.32 -5.29
N VAL A 116 11.29 -3.13 -4.71
CA VAL A 116 10.42 -2.80 -3.58
C VAL A 116 9.37 -1.80 -4.03
N LEU A 117 8.11 -2.18 -3.90
CA LEU A 117 6.97 -1.29 -4.06
C LEU A 117 6.62 -0.68 -2.71
N LEU A 118 6.68 0.64 -2.62
CA LEU A 118 6.30 1.37 -1.42
C LEU A 118 4.95 2.05 -1.65
N ASN A 119 3.93 1.59 -0.96
CA ASN A 119 2.58 2.13 -0.99
C ASN A 119 2.31 2.97 0.26
N LEU A 120 2.31 4.28 0.12
CA LEU A 120 2.01 5.19 1.22
C LEU A 120 0.64 5.85 1.01
N SER A 121 -0.20 5.77 2.03
CA SER A 121 -1.50 6.42 2.06
C SER A 121 -1.44 7.58 3.05
N GLU A 122 -1.45 8.80 2.54
CA GLU A 122 -1.52 10.00 3.38
C GLU A 122 -2.94 10.30 3.87
N VAL A 123 -3.01 11.08 4.95
CA VAL A 123 -4.28 11.55 5.55
C VAL A 123 -5.03 12.49 4.60
N SER A 124 -4.34 13.11 3.66
CA SER A 124 -4.87 14.11 2.72
C SER A 124 -5.42 13.52 1.42
N GLY A 125 -5.48 12.19 1.27
CA GLY A 125 -6.02 11.54 0.08
C GLY A 125 -5.13 11.61 -1.17
N LYS A 126 -3.91 12.10 -1.06
CA LYS A 126 -2.92 11.95 -2.13
C LYS A 126 -2.32 10.56 -2.07
N ILE A 127 -2.49 9.81 -3.14
CA ILE A 127 -1.80 8.54 -3.36
C ILE A 127 -0.49 8.91 -4.06
N GLU A 128 0.61 8.89 -3.35
CA GLU A 128 1.93 8.92 -3.96
C GLU A 128 2.42 7.49 -4.13
N THR A 129 2.41 7.01 -5.35
CA THR A 129 3.14 5.80 -5.71
C THR A 129 4.58 6.24 -5.93
N ILE A 130 5.45 5.95 -4.98
CA ILE A 130 6.87 6.15 -5.18
C ILE A 130 7.36 4.92 -5.95
N GLU A 131 7.61 5.08 -7.24
CA GLU A 131 8.45 4.13 -7.96
C GLU A 131 9.80 4.08 -7.27
N ALA A 132 10.15 2.94 -6.68
CA ALA A 132 11.51 2.70 -6.27
C ALA A 132 12.36 2.66 -7.55
N LYS A 133 12.89 3.82 -7.94
CA LYS A 133 14.02 3.84 -8.86
C LYS A 133 15.08 2.99 -8.23
N ASN A 134 15.61 2.05 -9.01
CA ASN A 134 16.76 1.21 -8.74
C ASN A 134 17.84 2.04 -8.01
N THR A 135 17.72 2.16 -6.68
CA THR A 135 18.72 2.84 -5.87
C THR A 135 19.86 1.86 -5.70
N ARG A 136 20.91 2.11 -6.43
CA ARG A 136 22.22 1.52 -6.18
C ARG A 136 22.58 1.80 -4.73
N THR A 137 22.63 0.75 -3.91
CA THR A 137 23.11 0.64 -2.54
C THR A 137 22.10 0.91 -1.43
N ALA A 138 22.02 -0.06 -0.52
CA ALA A 138 21.32 -0.03 0.76
C ALA A 138 21.77 1.11 1.72
N ASN A 139 22.70 1.95 1.32
CA ASN A 139 23.21 3.08 2.09
C ASN A 139 22.43 4.40 1.90
N ASP A 140 21.50 4.45 0.95
CA ASP A 140 20.76 5.69 0.69
C ASP A 140 19.47 5.85 1.55
N PHE A 141 19.07 4.81 2.30
CA PHE A 141 17.97 4.91 3.25
C PHE A 141 18.25 5.80 4.47
N GLY A 142 19.48 6.27 4.65
CA GLY A 142 19.89 7.16 5.76
C GLY A 142 19.63 8.64 5.55
N LYS A 143 19.03 9.07 4.44
CA LYS A 143 18.79 10.49 4.14
C LYS A 143 17.32 10.84 3.94
N ILE A 144 16.44 10.35 4.76
CA ILE A 144 15.16 11.02 4.98
C ILE A 144 15.41 12.07 6.05
N THR A 145 15.94 13.21 5.64
CA THR A 145 16.00 14.41 6.48
C THR A 145 14.68 15.14 6.36
N LYS A 146 14.09 15.33 7.54
CA LYS A 146 13.02 16.24 8.02
C LYS A 146 12.39 17.20 7.00
#